data_50c1764aefea4de743e1077cd88a6813
#
_entry.id   50c1764aefea4de743e1077cd88a6813
#
_cell.length_a   1.000
_cell.length_b   1.000
_cell.length_c   1.000
_cell.angle_alpha   90.00
_cell.angle_beta   90.00
_cell.angle_gamma   90.00
#
_symmetry.space_group_name_H-M   'P 1'
#
loop_
_entity.id
_entity.type
_entity.pdbx_description
1 polymer ?
#
loop_
_entity_poly.entity_id
_entity_poly.type
_entity_poly.pdbx_seq_one_letter_code
_entity_poly.pdbx_strand_id
1 'polypeptide(L)'
;MAGGTKRLPRAVREQQMLDAAVDVFSDNGFHETSMDSIAKKAAISKPMLYLYYGSKDELFAACIHREGVKFIEALTPAADPTLTPREQLRKALIGFLGFVGENRKSWMVLYRQAIGQQAFASQVQSSRDRLIELTAGLLAMSTRDPEQSQNFALMAVALVGAGEAVADRVAGGEIEVDAAADLLENLAWRGLAGKKTAAT
;
A
#
# COMPACT_ATOMS: atom_id res chain seq x y z
N MET A 1 47.18 -5.47 -8.64
CA MET A 1 46.06 -5.92 -9.51
C MET A 1 44.85 -5.08 -9.15
N ALA A 2 44.53 -4.10 -9.99
CA ALA A 2 43.33 -3.27 -9.78
C ALA A 2 42.13 -4.05 -10.26
N GLY A 3 41.30 -4.52 -9.30
CA GLY A 3 40.01 -5.14 -9.59
C GLY A 3 39.05 -4.11 -10.20
N GLY A 4 38.87 -4.16 -11.52
CA GLY A 4 37.91 -3.31 -12.20
C GLY A 4 36.51 -3.55 -11.65
N THR A 5 35.94 -2.57 -10.98
CA THR A 5 34.56 -2.59 -10.48
C THR A 5 33.63 -2.76 -11.67
N LYS A 6 33.11 -3.97 -11.85
CA LYS A 6 32.21 -4.33 -12.96
C LYS A 6 31.01 -3.35 -12.93
N ARG A 7 30.90 -2.55 -13.98
CA ARG A 7 29.85 -1.53 -14.09
C ARG A 7 28.48 -2.22 -14.03
N LEU A 8 27.74 -2.01 -12.96
CA LEU A 8 26.41 -2.62 -12.80
C LEU A 8 25.47 -2.18 -13.93
N PRO A 9 24.58 -3.08 -14.42
CA PRO A 9 23.53 -2.71 -15.36
C PRO A 9 22.69 -1.54 -14.83
N ARG A 10 22.18 -0.71 -15.77
CA ARG A 10 21.40 0.50 -15.40
C ARG A 10 20.23 0.16 -14.50
N ALA A 11 19.43 -0.87 -14.86
CA ALA A 11 18.25 -1.27 -14.06
C ALA A 11 18.62 -1.67 -12.62
N VAL A 12 19.72 -2.41 -12.42
CA VAL A 12 20.20 -2.80 -11.08
C VAL A 12 20.56 -1.55 -10.25
N ARG A 13 21.19 -0.56 -10.90
CA ARG A 13 21.58 0.67 -10.24
C ARG A 13 20.37 1.53 -9.88
N GLU A 14 19.36 1.60 -10.74
CA GLU A 14 18.09 2.27 -10.45
C GLU A 14 17.41 1.65 -9.22
N GLN A 15 17.34 0.31 -9.16
CA GLN A 15 16.80 -0.37 -7.97
C GLN A 15 17.57 -0.02 -6.69
N GLN A 16 18.92 -0.04 -6.72
CA GLN A 16 19.74 0.34 -5.57
C GLN A 16 19.48 1.78 -5.11
N MET A 17 19.30 2.72 -6.05
CA MET A 17 18.99 4.10 -5.73
C MET A 17 17.61 4.23 -5.08
N LEU A 18 16.61 3.54 -5.63
CA LEU A 18 15.24 3.55 -5.09
C LEU A 18 15.16 2.86 -3.73
N ASP A 19 15.88 1.76 -3.51
CA ASP A 19 15.94 1.08 -2.21
C ASP A 19 16.54 2.01 -1.14
N ALA A 20 17.66 2.66 -1.46
CA ALA A 20 18.30 3.62 -0.57
C ALA A 20 17.39 4.84 -0.31
N ALA A 21 16.66 5.29 -1.33
CA ALA A 21 15.74 6.42 -1.21
C ALA A 21 14.56 6.07 -0.29
N VAL A 22 13.92 4.90 -0.49
CA VAL A 22 12.84 4.42 0.38
C VAL A 22 13.31 4.31 1.82
N ASP A 23 14.50 3.75 2.06
CA ASP A 23 15.09 3.68 3.40
C ASP A 23 15.21 5.07 4.05
N VAL A 24 15.85 6.03 3.34
CA VAL A 24 16.13 7.36 3.91
C VAL A 24 14.85 8.17 4.06
N PHE A 25 13.92 8.10 3.10
CA PHE A 25 12.63 8.78 3.22
C PHE A 25 11.79 8.21 4.37
N SER A 26 11.74 6.88 4.52
CA SER A 26 10.97 6.26 5.59
C SER A 26 11.48 6.65 6.98
N ASP A 27 12.80 6.75 7.13
CA ASP A 27 13.45 7.00 8.42
C ASP A 27 13.41 8.50 8.82
N ASN A 28 13.57 9.42 7.84
CA ASN A 28 13.72 10.86 8.11
C ASN A 28 12.52 11.72 7.66
N GLY A 29 11.63 11.17 6.85
CA GLY A 29 10.59 11.95 6.19
C GLY A 29 11.09 12.66 4.93
N PHE A 30 10.13 13.12 4.09
CA PHE A 30 10.44 13.79 2.84
C PHE A 30 11.23 15.10 3.05
N HIS A 31 10.80 15.97 3.99
CA HIS A 31 11.37 17.30 4.16
C HIS A 31 12.82 17.25 4.63
N GLU A 32 13.11 16.43 5.64
CA GLU A 32 14.45 16.33 6.25
C GLU A 32 15.42 15.48 5.41
N THR A 33 14.92 14.77 4.40
CA THR A 33 15.76 13.97 3.50
C THR A 33 16.44 14.84 2.47
N SER A 34 17.76 14.65 2.29
CA SER A 34 18.57 15.30 1.25
C SER A 34 19.01 14.30 0.18
N MET A 35 19.21 14.80 -1.06
CA MET A 35 19.82 14.00 -2.14
C MET A 35 21.22 13.48 -1.77
N ASP A 36 21.91 14.18 -0.89
CA ASP A 36 23.23 13.78 -0.40
C ASP A 36 23.18 12.57 0.52
N SER A 37 22.23 12.55 1.46
CA SER A 37 22.02 11.41 2.36
C SER A 37 21.62 10.14 1.59
N ILE A 38 20.77 10.27 0.55
CA ILE A 38 20.39 9.16 -0.31
C ILE A 38 21.59 8.67 -1.15
N ALA A 39 22.35 9.55 -1.77
CA ALA A 39 23.53 9.19 -2.54
C ALA A 39 24.57 8.43 -1.68
N LYS A 40 24.79 8.91 -0.45
CA LYS A 40 25.65 8.23 0.54
C LYS A 40 25.13 6.85 0.90
N LYS A 41 23.83 6.71 1.15
CA LYS A 41 23.19 5.41 1.45
C LYS A 41 23.27 4.43 0.27
N ALA A 42 23.09 4.93 -0.95
CA ALA A 42 23.19 4.15 -2.18
C ALA A 42 24.63 3.84 -2.61
N ALA A 43 25.64 4.35 -1.88
CA ALA A 43 27.07 4.24 -2.19
C ALA A 43 27.41 4.73 -3.61
N ILE A 44 26.82 5.87 -4.03
CA ILE A 44 27.05 6.53 -5.33
C ILE A 44 27.40 8.01 -5.12
N SER A 45 27.87 8.67 -6.19
CA SER A 45 28.09 10.11 -6.16
C SER A 45 26.76 10.87 -6.29
N LYS A 46 26.66 12.02 -5.63
CA LYS A 46 25.51 12.93 -5.74
C LYS A 46 25.20 13.35 -7.20
N PRO A 47 26.19 13.71 -8.04
CA PRO A 47 25.95 13.98 -9.45
C PRO A 47 25.34 12.80 -10.20
N MET A 48 25.70 11.56 -9.84
CA MET A 48 25.11 10.37 -10.45
C MET A 48 23.63 10.25 -10.08
N LEU A 49 23.25 10.51 -8.83
CA LEU A 49 21.85 10.48 -8.41
C LEU A 49 21.02 11.52 -9.16
N TYR A 50 21.56 12.75 -9.33
CA TYR A 50 20.91 13.80 -10.11
C TYR A 50 20.83 13.50 -11.62
N LEU A 51 21.74 12.70 -12.16
CA LEU A 51 21.67 12.24 -13.55
C LEU A 51 20.49 11.29 -13.80
N TYR A 52 20.12 10.50 -12.78
CA TYR A 52 18.99 9.56 -12.87
C TYR A 52 17.66 10.22 -12.52
N TYR A 53 17.68 11.07 -11.49
CA TYR A 53 16.50 11.74 -10.95
C TYR A 53 16.86 13.21 -10.75
N GLY A 54 16.34 14.08 -11.59
CA GLY A 54 16.70 15.49 -11.65
C GLY A 54 16.47 16.26 -10.35
N SER A 55 15.56 15.77 -9.50
CA SER A 55 15.20 16.40 -8.22
C SER A 55 14.83 15.36 -7.15
N LYS A 56 14.72 15.85 -5.90
CA LYS A 56 14.22 15.05 -4.78
C LYS A 56 12.75 14.63 -5.00
N ASP A 57 11.96 15.53 -5.58
CA ASP A 57 10.55 15.28 -5.90
C ASP A 57 10.41 14.19 -6.95
N GLU A 58 11.21 14.22 -8.02
CA GLU A 58 11.21 13.17 -9.06
C GLU A 58 11.64 11.81 -8.49
N LEU A 59 12.67 11.80 -7.63
CA LEU A 59 13.10 10.58 -6.95
C LEU A 59 12.02 10.04 -6.03
N PHE A 60 11.34 10.90 -5.27
CA PHE A 60 10.25 10.50 -4.39
C PHE A 60 9.05 9.98 -5.18
N ALA A 61 8.69 10.64 -6.29
CA ALA A 61 7.67 10.15 -7.22
C ALA A 61 7.99 8.76 -7.78
N ALA A 62 9.26 8.52 -8.15
CA ALA A 62 9.71 7.22 -8.60
C ALA A 62 9.61 6.13 -7.50
N CYS A 63 9.91 6.49 -6.25
CA CYS A 63 9.70 5.61 -5.11
C CYS A 63 8.21 5.26 -4.95
N ILE A 64 7.31 6.26 -4.94
CA ILE A 64 5.87 6.05 -4.84
C ILE A 64 5.39 5.13 -5.97
N HIS A 65 5.81 5.39 -7.21
CA HIS A 65 5.41 4.56 -8.35
C HIS A 65 5.84 3.11 -8.17
N ARG A 66 7.13 2.87 -7.86
CA ARG A 66 7.67 1.51 -7.69
C ARG A 66 6.98 0.75 -6.57
N GLU A 67 6.83 1.38 -5.40
CA GLU A 67 6.19 0.73 -4.25
C GLU A 67 4.70 0.51 -4.49
N GLY A 68 4.05 1.43 -5.24
CA GLY A 68 2.65 1.26 -5.68
C GLY A 68 2.47 0.04 -6.60
N VAL A 69 3.41 -0.23 -7.50
CA VAL A 69 3.39 -1.45 -8.33
C VAL A 69 3.47 -2.70 -7.46
N LYS A 70 4.41 -2.78 -6.52
CA LYS A 70 4.52 -3.91 -5.58
C LYS A 70 3.25 -4.11 -4.76
N PHE A 71 2.63 -3.01 -4.33
CA PHE A 71 1.36 -3.05 -3.60
C PHE A 71 0.23 -3.65 -4.45
N ILE A 72 0.10 -3.22 -5.72
CA ILE A 72 -0.89 -3.77 -6.64
C ILE A 72 -0.63 -5.26 -6.93
N GLU A 73 0.63 -5.65 -7.11
CA GLU A 73 1.02 -7.05 -7.29
C GLU A 73 0.58 -7.92 -6.09
N ALA A 74 0.73 -7.43 -4.88
CA ALA A 74 0.27 -8.12 -3.67
C ALA A 74 -1.26 -8.31 -3.61
N LEU A 75 -2.04 -7.42 -4.24
CA LEU A 75 -3.49 -7.51 -4.32
C LEU A 75 -4.00 -8.34 -5.50
N THR A 76 -3.17 -8.60 -6.51
CA THR A 76 -3.56 -9.31 -7.74
C THR A 76 -4.23 -10.67 -7.49
N PRO A 77 -3.79 -11.52 -6.50
CA PRO A 77 -4.45 -12.78 -6.22
C PRO A 77 -5.92 -12.68 -5.79
N ALA A 78 -6.36 -11.50 -5.35
CA ALA A 78 -7.76 -11.25 -4.99
C ALA A 78 -8.67 -11.03 -6.21
N ALA A 79 -8.10 -10.71 -7.37
CA ALA A 79 -8.85 -10.45 -8.61
C ALA A 79 -9.25 -11.73 -9.38
N ASP A 80 -9.02 -12.91 -8.82
CA ASP A 80 -9.39 -14.19 -9.42
C ASP A 80 -10.94 -14.33 -9.51
N PRO A 81 -11.52 -14.37 -10.71
CA PRO A 81 -12.97 -14.42 -10.89
C PRO A 81 -13.60 -15.75 -10.50
N THR A 82 -12.81 -16.78 -10.22
CA THR A 82 -13.31 -18.08 -9.75
C THR A 82 -13.64 -18.09 -8.25
N LEU A 83 -13.14 -17.07 -7.53
CA LEU A 83 -13.38 -16.91 -6.09
C LEU A 83 -14.76 -16.30 -5.82
N THR A 84 -15.35 -16.69 -4.71
CA THR A 84 -16.51 -15.96 -4.18
C THR A 84 -16.10 -14.54 -3.73
N PRO A 85 -17.03 -13.57 -3.71
CA PRO A 85 -16.72 -12.21 -3.24
C PRO A 85 -16.10 -12.16 -1.83
N ARG A 86 -16.48 -13.11 -0.97
CA ARG A 86 -15.90 -13.23 0.37
C ARG A 86 -14.44 -13.67 0.32
N GLU A 87 -14.13 -14.67 -0.50
CA GLU A 87 -12.75 -15.14 -0.69
C GLU A 87 -11.88 -14.07 -1.35
N GLN A 88 -12.43 -13.30 -2.30
CA GLN A 88 -11.76 -12.16 -2.91
C GLN A 88 -11.41 -11.10 -1.86
N LEU A 89 -12.39 -10.71 -1.01
CA LEU A 89 -12.15 -9.77 0.08
C LEU A 89 -11.07 -10.28 1.05
N ARG A 90 -11.16 -11.56 1.46
CA ARG A 90 -10.15 -12.16 2.34
C ARG A 90 -8.76 -12.14 1.72
N LYS A 91 -8.63 -12.53 0.45
CA LYS A 91 -7.33 -12.47 -0.26
C LYS A 91 -6.82 -11.04 -0.41
N ALA A 92 -7.70 -10.07 -0.66
CA ALA A 92 -7.32 -8.66 -0.70
C ALA A 92 -6.78 -8.18 0.66
N LEU A 93 -7.44 -8.54 1.76
CA LEU A 93 -6.99 -8.21 3.11
C LEU A 93 -5.63 -8.84 3.44
N ILE A 94 -5.46 -10.14 3.13
CA ILE A 94 -4.18 -10.83 3.34
C ILE A 94 -3.07 -10.21 2.47
N GLY A 95 -3.34 -9.93 1.19
CA GLY A 95 -2.37 -9.28 0.30
C GLY A 95 -1.98 -7.88 0.78
N PHE A 96 -2.96 -7.08 1.20
CA PHE A 96 -2.74 -5.75 1.74
C PHE A 96 -1.90 -5.77 3.03
N LEU A 97 -2.37 -6.52 4.04
CA LEU A 97 -1.71 -6.58 5.34
C LEU A 97 -0.36 -7.30 5.27
N GLY A 98 -0.24 -8.31 4.41
CA GLY A 98 1.03 -8.99 4.12
C GLY A 98 2.05 -8.03 3.52
N PHE A 99 1.64 -7.25 2.48
CA PHE A 99 2.50 -6.21 1.93
C PHE A 99 2.99 -5.23 3.00
N VAL A 100 2.08 -4.77 3.86
CA VAL A 100 2.44 -3.84 4.95
C VAL A 100 3.41 -4.46 5.93
N GLY A 101 3.16 -5.70 6.36
CA GLY A 101 4.03 -6.42 7.30
C GLY A 101 5.44 -6.67 6.77
N GLU A 102 5.54 -7.07 5.50
CA GLU A 102 6.81 -7.38 4.85
C GLU A 102 7.54 -6.12 4.35
N ASN A 103 6.81 -5.04 4.02
CA ASN A 103 7.32 -3.84 3.37
C ASN A 103 7.02 -2.57 4.17
N ARG A 104 7.27 -2.59 5.48
CA ARG A 104 6.96 -1.47 6.39
C ARG A 104 7.45 -0.11 5.90
N LYS A 105 8.68 -0.03 5.37
CA LYS A 105 9.25 1.22 4.86
C LYS A 105 8.53 1.72 3.61
N SER A 106 8.15 0.80 2.72
CA SER A 106 7.35 1.10 1.54
C SER A 106 5.97 1.64 1.93
N TRP A 107 5.32 1.03 2.93
CA TRP A 107 4.06 1.52 3.49
C TRP A 107 4.19 2.94 4.05
N MET A 108 5.25 3.21 4.82
CA MET A 108 5.52 4.55 5.36
C MET A 108 5.67 5.60 4.25
N VAL A 109 6.41 5.29 3.17
CA VAL A 109 6.61 6.20 2.04
C VAL A 109 5.33 6.39 1.24
N LEU A 110 4.66 5.29 0.85
CA LEU A 110 3.47 5.31 0.01
C LEU A 110 2.29 6.01 0.67
N TYR A 111 2.06 5.73 1.95
CA TYR A 111 0.82 6.13 2.60
C TYR A 111 1.03 7.31 3.55
N ARG A 112 1.95 7.19 4.50
CA ARG A 112 2.11 8.21 5.54
C ARG A 112 2.75 9.49 5.03
N GLN A 113 3.77 9.38 4.19
CA GLN A 113 4.51 10.55 3.73
C GLN A 113 3.94 11.16 2.46
N ALA A 114 3.45 10.34 1.52
CA ALA A 114 2.86 10.83 0.28
C ALA A 114 1.58 11.66 0.53
N ILE A 115 0.74 11.27 1.51
CA ILE A 115 -0.44 12.07 1.92
C ILE A 115 -0.03 13.46 2.41
N GLY A 116 1.08 13.57 3.14
CA GLY A 116 1.59 14.84 3.67
C GLY A 116 2.18 15.78 2.61
N GLN A 117 2.35 15.32 1.36
CA GLN A 117 2.91 16.10 0.27
C GLN A 117 1.83 16.51 -0.73
N GLN A 118 1.55 17.81 -0.84
CA GLN A 118 0.49 18.33 -1.72
C GLN A 118 0.61 17.84 -3.17
N ALA A 119 1.84 17.65 -3.68
CA ALA A 119 2.09 17.15 -5.03
C ALA A 119 1.62 15.70 -5.26
N PHE A 120 1.53 14.88 -4.19
CA PHE A 120 1.22 13.45 -4.28
C PHE A 120 -0.11 13.09 -3.60
N ALA A 121 -0.65 13.97 -2.78
CA ALA A 121 -1.89 13.74 -2.02
C ALA A 121 -3.08 13.37 -2.93
N SER A 122 -3.23 14.02 -4.09
CA SER A 122 -4.29 13.72 -5.04
C SER A 122 -4.18 12.31 -5.64
N GLN A 123 -2.97 11.85 -5.92
CA GLN A 123 -2.72 10.49 -6.44
C GLN A 123 -3.04 9.43 -5.40
N VAL A 124 -2.61 9.64 -4.15
CA VAL A 124 -2.93 8.75 -3.02
C VAL A 124 -4.43 8.70 -2.79
N GLN A 125 -5.10 9.87 -2.80
CA GLN A 125 -6.56 9.94 -2.64
C GLN A 125 -7.28 9.20 -3.77
N SER A 126 -6.92 9.40 -5.02
CA SER A 126 -7.51 8.68 -6.15
C SER A 126 -7.34 7.17 -6.05
N SER A 127 -6.18 6.70 -5.58
CA SER A 127 -5.94 5.27 -5.35
C SER A 127 -6.82 4.72 -4.23
N ARG A 128 -7.00 5.50 -3.15
CA ARG A 128 -7.87 5.18 -2.03
C ARG A 128 -9.34 5.11 -2.44
N ASP A 129 -9.81 6.09 -3.22
CA ASP A 129 -11.18 6.12 -3.74
C ASP A 129 -11.47 4.89 -4.61
N ARG A 130 -10.53 4.52 -5.48
CA ARG A 130 -10.64 3.30 -6.29
C ARG A 130 -10.71 2.03 -5.45
N LEU A 131 -9.92 1.94 -4.37
CA LEU A 131 -9.98 0.81 -3.44
C LEU A 131 -11.34 0.74 -2.74
N ILE A 132 -11.91 1.88 -2.35
CA ILE A 132 -13.26 1.98 -1.78
C ILE A 132 -14.31 1.50 -2.78
N GLU A 133 -14.25 1.93 -4.03
CA GLU A 133 -15.17 1.49 -5.10
C GLU A 133 -15.13 -0.02 -5.32
N LEU A 134 -13.93 -0.60 -5.44
CA LEU A 134 -13.75 -2.05 -5.59
C LEU A 134 -14.30 -2.81 -4.39
N THR A 135 -14.03 -2.34 -3.18
CA THR A 135 -14.53 -2.93 -1.94
C THR A 135 -16.06 -2.87 -1.89
N ALA A 136 -16.66 -1.73 -2.23
CA ALA A 136 -18.12 -1.58 -2.31
C ALA A 136 -18.75 -2.56 -3.30
N GLY A 137 -18.11 -2.77 -4.46
CA GLY A 137 -18.54 -3.75 -5.46
C GLY A 137 -18.51 -5.19 -4.92
N LEU A 138 -17.46 -5.59 -4.22
CA LEU A 138 -17.36 -6.91 -3.58
C LEU A 138 -18.44 -7.11 -2.52
N LEU A 139 -18.68 -6.10 -1.70
CA LEU A 139 -19.73 -6.13 -0.68
C LEU A 139 -21.12 -6.27 -1.32
N ALA A 140 -21.40 -5.50 -2.37
CA ALA A 140 -22.67 -5.55 -3.11
C ALA A 140 -22.93 -6.92 -3.74
N MET A 141 -21.92 -7.56 -4.33
CA MET A 141 -22.04 -8.90 -4.91
C MET A 141 -22.28 -9.99 -3.86
N SER A 142 -22.00 -9.71 -2.60
CA SER A 142 -22.13 -10.67 -1.49
C SER A 142 -23.50 -10.67 -0.83
N THR A 143 -24.33 -9.67 -1.09
CA THR A 143 -25.67 -9.56 -0.49
C THR A 143 -26.76 -10.08 -1.44
N ARG A 144 -27.81 -10.63 -0.82
CA ARG A 144 -29.05 -11.01 -1.52
C ARG A 144 -30.16 -9.96 -1.38
N ASP A 145 -29.90 -8.89 -0.63
CA ASP A 145 -30.88 -7.85 -0.32
C ASP A 145 -30.53 -6.54 -1.06
N PRO A 146 -31.29 -6.19 -2.12
CA PRO A 146 -31.06 -4.98 -2.89
C PRO A 146 -31.27 -3.66 -2.09
N GLU A 147 -32.08 -3.70 -1.02
CA GLU A 147 -32.35 -2.50 -0.23
C GLU A 147 -31.12 -2.08 0.63
N GLN A 148 -30.23 -3.02 0.91
CA GLN A 148 -28.96 -2.72 1.59
C GLN A 148 -27.93 -2.02 0.69
N SER A 149 -28.14 -1.95 -0.62
CA SER A 149 -27.20 -1.40 -1.58
C SER A 149 -26.79 0.06 -1.29
N GLN A 150 -27.64 0.85 -0.67
CA GLN A 150 -27.35 2.25 -0.34
C GLN A 150 -26.26 2.44 0.72
N ASN A 151 -25.92 1.41 1.48
CA ASN A 151 -24.93 1.46 2.55
C ASN A 151 -23.56 0.92 2.16
N PHE A 152 -23.41 0.24 1.00
CA PHE A 152 -22.14 -0.41 0.65
C PHE A 152 -20.98 0.56 0.43
N ALA A 153 -21.24 1.74 -0.13
CA ALA A 153 -20.20 2.76 -0.28
C ALA A 153 -19.67 3.22 1.09
N LEU A 154 -20.57 3.50 2.05
CA LEU A 154 -20.19 3.91 3.39
C LEU A 154 -19.51 2.77 4.17
N MET A 155 -19.99 1.53 4.00
CA MET A 155 -19.36 0.35 4.58
C MET A 155 -17.96 0.14 4.04
N ALA A 156 -17.75 0.33 2.73
CA ALA A 156 -16.44 0.25 2.11
C ALA A 156 -15.48 1.33 2.65
N VAL A 157 -15.96 2.57 2.81
CA VAL A 157 -15.18 3.64 3.47
C VAL A 157 -14.75 3.24 4.88
N ALA A 158 -15.68 2.69 5.66
CA ALA A 158 -15.40 2.25 7.03
C ALA A 158 -14.41 1.07 7.05
N LEU A 159 -14.57 0.09 6.16
CA LEU A 159 -13.70 -1.09 6.08
C LEU A 159 -12.28 -0.72 5.62
N VAL A 160 -12.16 0.13 4.60
CA VAL A 160 -10.86 0.61 4.13
C VAL A 160 -10.17 1.41 5.23
N GLY A 161 -10.87 2.33 5.90
CA GLY A 161 -10.31 3.08 7.03
C GLY A 161 -9.91 2.20 8.21
N ALA A 162 -10.70 1.17 8.53
CA ALA A 162 -10.34 0.18 9.55
C ALA A 162 -9.10 -0.62 9.12
N GLY A 163 -9.01 -1.02 7.84
CA GLY A 163 -7.85 -1.68 7.26
C GLY A 163 -6.57 -0.84 7.40
N GLU A 164 -6.66 0.45 7.07
CA GLU A 164 -5.55 1.41 7.21
C GLU A 164 -5.07 1.54 8.67
N ALA A 165 -6.01 1.63 9.61
CA ALA A 165 -5.69 1.71 11.04
C ALA A 165 -5.06 0.43 11.59
N VAL A 166 -5.54 -0.74 11.13
CA VAL A 166 -4.99 -2.04 11.51
C VAL A 166 -3.62 -2.27 10.85
N ALA A 167 -3.43 -1.80 9.61
CA ALA A 167 -2.15 -1.90 8.90
C ALA A 167 -0.98 -1.27 9.67
N ASP A 168 -1.21 -0.16 10.36
CA ASP A 168 -0.18 0.47 11.21
C ASP A 168 0.26 -0.44 12.37
N ARG A 169 -0.68 -1.20 12.93
CA ARG A 169 -0.39 -2.17 14.00
C ARG A 169 0.38 -3.39 13.48
N VAL A 170 0.02 -3.85 12.27
CA VAL A 170 0.77 -4.91 11.58
C VAL A 170 2.18 -4.43 11.25
N ALA A 171 2.33 -3.22 10.71
CA ALA A 171 3.64 -2.61 10.47
C ALA A 171 4.48 -2.47 11.75
N GLY A 172 3.84 -2.24 12.89
CA GLY A 172 4.46 -2.21 14.21
C GLY A 172 4.85 -3.57 14.77
N GLY A 173 4.38 -4.68 14.16
CA GLY A 173 4.57 -6.04 14.69
C GLY A 173 3.69 -6.34 15.92
N GLU A 174 2.62 -5.56 16.12
CA GLU A 174 1.70 -5.72 17.25
C GLU A 174 0.62 -6.77 16.98
N ILE A 175 0.30 -7.02 15.71
CA ILE A 175 -0.74 -7.95 15.26
C ILE A 175 -0.23 -8.74 14.06
N GLU A 176 -0.43 -10.05 14.08
CA GLU A 176 -0.13 -10.92 12.95
C GLU A 176 -1.10 -10.70 11.79
N VAL A 177 -0.61 -10.88 10.55
CA VAL A 177 -1.36 -10.62 9.31
C VAL A 177 -2.68 -11.39 9.26
N ASP A 178 -2.65 -12.70 9.55
CA ASP A 178 -3.84 -13.56 9.50
C ASP A 178 -4.89 -13.14 10.55
N ALA A 179 -4.45 -12.81 11.77
CA ALA A 179 -5.35 -12.36 12.84
C ALA A 179 -6.00 -11.01 12.49
N ALA A 180 -5.25 -10.10 11.87
CA ALA A 180 -5.75 -8.82 11.40
C ALA A 180 -6.75 -8.99 10.24
N ALA A 181 -6.45 -9.88 9.28
CA ALA A 181 -7.34 -10.20 8.16
C ALA A 181 -8.65 -10.85 8.64
N ASP A 182 -8.58 -11.79 9.58
CA ASP A 182 -9.75 -12.43 10.20
C ASP A 182 -10.63 -11.42 10.92
N LEU A 183 -10.03 -10.48 11.66
CA LEU A 183 -10.77 -9.41 12.34
C LEU A 183 -11.55 -8.55 11.33
N LEU A 184 -10.90 -8.08 10.28
CA LEU A 184 -11.51 -7.20 9.27
C LEU A 184 -12.55 -7.92 8.43
N GLU A 185 -12.30 -9.17 8.04
CA GLU A 185 -13.27 -10.01 7.35
C GLU A 185 -14.51 -10.22 8.20
N ASN A 186 -14.35 -10.58 9.47
CA ASN A 186 -15.47 -10.78 10.39
C ASN A 186 -16.26 -9.48 10.63
N LEU A 187 -15.58 -8.33 10.71
CA LEU A 187 -16.22 -7.02 10.84
C LEU A 187 -17.10 -6.73 9.61
N ALA A 188 -16.55 -6.94 8.41
CA ALA A 188 -17.29 -6.76 7.16
C ALA A 188 -18.50 -7.69 7.08
N TRP A 189 -18.31 -8.96 7.35
CA TRP A 189 -19.35 -9.99 7.16
C TRP A 189 -20.43 -9.96 8.24
N ARG A 190 -20.09 -9.72 9.50
CA ARG A 190 -21.08 -9.59 10.58
C ARG A 190 -21.85 -8.28 10.50
N GLY A 191 -21.19 -7.21 10.03
CA GLY A 191 -21.85 -5.95 9.74
C GLY A 191 -22.83 -6.05 8.57
N LEU A 192 -22.52 -6.90 7.56
CA LEU A 192 -23.39 -7.19 6.41
C LEU A 192 -24.53 -8.17 6.75
N ALA A 193 -24.29 -9.08 7.67
CA ALA A 193 -25.24 -10.14 8.01
C ALA A 193 -26.47 -9.64 8.75
N GLY A 194 -26.77 -8.34 8.72
CA GLY A 194 -27.99 -7.73 9.31
C GLY A 194 -28.56 -8.52 10.50
N LYS A 195 -29.03 -7.90 11.55
CA LYS A 195 -29.76 -8.59 12.61
C LYS A 195 -30.80 -9.51 11.94
N LYS A 196 -30.71 -10.82 12.15
CA LYS A 196 -31.87 -11.71 11.91
C LYS A 196 -33.00 -11.05 12.67
N THR A 197 -33.96 -10.47 11.96
CA THR A 197 -35.22 -10.03 12.54
C THR A 197 -35.81 -11.31 13.15
N ALA A 198 -35.87 -11.37 14.48
CA ALA A 198 -36.57 -12.43 15.15
C ALA A 198 -38.00 -12.41 14.58
N ALA A 199 -38.38 -13.46 13.84
CA ALA A 199 -39.78 -13.67 13.46
C ALA A 199 -40.55 -13.79 14.76
N THR A 200 -41.42 -12.83 15.00
CA THR A 200 -42.46 -12.85 16.05
C THR A 200 -43.57 -13.77 15.58
#